data_576c34499392d9ffdedd7b9ff6301015
#
_entry.id   576c34499392d9ffdedd7b9ff6301015
#
_cell.length_a   1.000
_cell.length_b   1.000
_cell.length_c   1.000
_cell.angle_alpha   90.00
_cell.angle_beta   90.00
_cell.angle_gamma   90.00
#
_symmetry.space_group_name_H-M   'P 1'
#
loop_
_entity.id
_entity.type
_entity.pdbx_description
1 polymer ?
#
loop_
_entity_poly.entity_id
_entity_poly.type
_entity_poly.pdbx_seq_one_letter_code
_entity_poly.pdbx_strand_id
1 'polypeptide(L)'
;LPVAVVALILLNVGVSLAGFRAFRQRGAEGAETFLFIPHQVARGQNGTGMVLAHFSHSGVAHLAFNMLGLYSFGDNVLEALGTGRFVLIYAAAGLGADLVVFALRKDDPTYRCLGASGSVFGIVMAAVVLDPTTSIALLFVPVPIPGPVFMLGYGIISVILIVGKRRDGISHEGHLGGALIGLAVTVLLAPRGLEPLLRWFERYW
;
A
#
# COMPACT_ATOMS: atom_id res chain seq x y z
N LEU A 1 17.19 10.89 5.37
CA LEU A 1 16.40 9.71 4.98
C LEU A 1 17.26 8.45 4.98
N PRO A 2 16.81 7.36 5.61
CA PRO A 2 17.49 6.08 5.54
C PRO A 2 17.62 5.55 4.12
N VAL A 3 18.72 4.88 3.83
CA VAL A 3 19.06 4.36 2.50
C VAL A 3 17.94 3.48 1.91
N ALA A 4 17.29 2.64 2.73
CA ALA A 4 16.24 1.74 2.25
C ALA A 4 14.97 2.49 1.79
N VAL A 5 14.57 3.55 2.49
CA VAL A 5 13.42 4.37 2.08
C VAL A 5 13.73 5.09 0.77
N VAL A 6 14.92 5.69 0.66
CA VAL A 6 15.37 6.35 -0.58
C VAL A 6 15.43 5.35 -1.74
N ALA A 7 15.99 4.16 -1.52
CA ALA A 7 16.08 3.13 -2.55
C ALA A 7 14.69 2.70 -3.06
N LEU A 8 13.71 2.51 -2.17
CA LEU A 8 12.34 2.20 -2.57
C LEU A 8 11.68 3.35 -3.32
N ILE A 9 11.88 4.61 -2.89
CA ILE A 9 11.38 5.78 -3.62
C ILE A 9 11.97 5.81 -5.04
N LEU A 10 13.29 5.67 -5.18
CA LEU A 10 13.95 5.67 -6.48
C LEU A 10 13.49 4.52 -7.38
N LEU A 11 13.28 3.32 -6.81
CA LEU A 11 12.74 2.17 -7.54
C LEU A 11 11.34 2.47 -8.08
N ASN A 12 10.44 2.98 -7.23
CA ASN A 12 9.09 3.36 -7.63
C ASN A 12 9.10 4.44 -8.73
N VAL A 13 9.92 5.46 -8.58
CA VAL A 13 10.07 6.52 -9.60
C VAL A 13 10.59 5.93 -10.91
N GLY A 14 11.64 5.13 -10.88
CA GLY A 14 12.25 4.53 -12.08
C GLY A 14 11.29 3.63 -12.85
N VAL A 15 10.59 2.72 -12.13
CA VAL A 15 9.61 1.83 -12.75
C VAL A 15 8.40 2.61 -13.29
N SER A 16 7.91 3.63 -12.56
CA SER A 16 6.82 4.48 -13.05
C SER A 16 7.18 5.24 -14.30
N LEU A 17 8.40 5.81 -14.38
CA LEU A 17 8.87 6.49 -15.58
C LEU A 17 8.98 5.54 -16.77
N ALA A 18 9.44 4.30 -16.54
CA ALA A 18 9.44 3.26 -17.58
C ALA A 18 8.02 2.93 -18.06
N GLY A 19 7.05 2.78 -17.13
CA GLY A 19 5.65 2.57 -17.45
C GLY A 19 5.02 3.73 -18.23
N PHE A 20 5.26 4.98 -17.83
CA PHE A 20 4.79 6.17 -18.56
C PHE A 20 5.37 6.25 -19.97
N ARG A 21 6.65 5.88 -20.13
CA ARG A 21 7.30 5.82 -21.45
C ARG A 21 6.67 4.71 -22.31
N ALA A 22 6.47 3.52 -21.76
CA ALA A 22 5.88 2.39 -22.46
C ALA A 22 4.45 2.72 -22.93
N PHE A 23 3.64 3.32 -22.07
CA PHE A 23 2.29 3.80 -22.42
C PHE A 23 2.33 4.85 -23.54
N ARG A 24 3.26 5.81 -23.47
CA ARG A 24 3.40 6.85 -24.51
C ARG A 24 3.79 6.26 -25.86
N GLN A 25 4.61 5.21 -25.88
CA GLN A 25 5.13 4.61 -27.11
C GLN A 25 4.15 3.59 -27.74
N ARG A 26 3.43 2.82 -26.92
CA ARG A 26 2.61 1.68 -27.37
C ARG A 26 1.18 1.71 -26.86
N GLY A 27 0.75 2.79 -26.22
CA GLY A 27 -0.60 2.88 -25.64
C GLY A 27 -0.86 1.85 -24.55
N ALA A 28 -2.07 1.32 -24.53
CA ALA A 28 -2.51 0.34 -23.53
C ALA A 28 -1.67 -0.95 -23.53
N GLU A 29 -1.24 -1.43 -24.72
CA GLU A 29 -0.39 -2.62 -24.86
C GLU A 29 0.95 -2.45 -24.15
N GLY A 30 1.60 -1.29 -24.30
CA GLY A 30 2.83 -0.98 -23.59
C GLY A 30 2.68 -0.88 -22.07
N ALA A 31 1.51 -0.44 -21.61
CA ALA A 31 1.21 -0.34 -20.18
C ALA A 31 0.94 -1.70 -19.52
N GLU A 32 0.50 -2.72 -20.26
CA GLU A 32 0.05 -4.01 -19.72
C GLU A 32 1.12 -4.72 -18.88
N THR A 33 2.39 -4.61 -19.27
CA THR A 33 3.54 -5.14 -18.51
C THR A 33 3.71 -4.51 -17.12
N PHE A 34 3.08 -3.35 -16.88
CA PHE A 34 3.16 -2.59 -15.64
C PHE A 34 1.85 -2.65 -14.83
N LEU A 35 0.93 -3.54 -15.21
CA LEU A 35 -0.38 -3.70 -14.59
C LEU A 35 -0.51 -5.07 -13.96
N PHE A 36 -1.05 -5.14 -12.75
CA PHE A 36 -1.54 -6.40 -12.21
C PHE A 36 -2.93 -6.68 -12.79
N ILE A 37 -3.04 -7.78 -13.55
CA ILE A 37 -4.26 -8.24 -14.20
C ILE A 37 -4.59 -9.64 -13.65
N PRO A 38 -5.38 -9.73 -12.56
CA PRO A 38 -5.62 -11.00 -11.86
C PRO A 38 -6.15 -12.11 -12.76
N HIS A 39 -6.99 -11.75 -13.74
CA HIS A 39 -7.56 -12.69 -14.70
C HIS A 39 -6.50 -13.35 -15.61
N GLN A 40 -5.47 -12.62 -16.03
CA GLN A 40 -4.35 -13.15 -16.79
C GLN A 40 -3.43 -14.00 -15.91
N VAL A 41 -3.13 -13.52 -14.69
CA VAL A 41 -2.30 -14.25 -13.72
C VAL A 41 -2.92 -15.61 -13.37
N ALA A 42 -4.24 -15.70 -13.21
CA ALA A 42 -4.96 -16.95 -12.99
C ALA A 42 -4.81 -17.96 -14.16
N ARG A 43 -4.37 -17.51 -15.34
CA ARG A 43 -4.10 -18.32 -16.54
C ARG A 43 -2.62 -18.53 -16.81
N GLY A 44 -1.76 -18.20 -15.84
CA GLY A 44 -0.30 -18.30 -15.98
C GLY A 44 0.31 -17.23 -16.88
N GLN A 45 -0.40 -16.14 -17.12
CA GLN A 45 0.04 -15.02 -17.96
C GLN A 45 0.37 -13.80 -17.10
N ASN A 46 1.07 -12.81 -17.68
CA ASN A 46 1.36 -11.50 -17.04
C ASN A 46 2.06 -11.58 -15.66
N GLY A 47 2.93 -12.57 -15.43
CA GLY A 47 3.71 -12.66 -14.20
C GLY A 47 4.63 -11.45 -13.95
N THR A 48 5.19 -10.87 -15.03
CA THR A 48 5.99 -9.64 -14.95
C THR A 48 5.15 -8.46 -14.48
N GLY A 49 3.92 -8.34 -14.99
CA GLY A 49 2.99 -7.29 -14.59
C GLY A 49 2.62 -7.38 -13.11
N MET A 50 2.45 -8.59 -12.57
CA MET A 50 2.21 -8.78 -11.14
C MET A 50 3.32 -8.15 -10.27
N VAL A 51 4.58 -8.27 -10.67
CA VAL A 51 5.71 -7.70 -9.92
C VAL A 51 5.88 -6.20 -10.18
N LEU A 52 5.85 -5.77 -11.44
CA LEU A 52 6.11 -4.38 -11.80
C LEU A 52 4.96 -3.44 -11.38
N ALA A 53 3.74 -3.94 -11.29
CA ALA A 53 2.59 -3.18 -10.83
C ALA A 53 2.79 -2.56 -9.45
N HIS A 54 3.49 -3.25 -8.54
CA HIS A 54 3.79 -2.74 -7.19
C HIS A 54 4.64 -1.46 -7.18
N PHE A 55 5.37 -1.19 -8.24
CA PHE A 55 6.25 -0.04 -8.35
C PHE A 55 5.80 0.94 -9.43
N SER A 56 4.72 0.63 -10.14
CA SER A 56 4.17 1.44 -11.23
C SER A 56 3.01 2.30 -10.74
N HIS A 57 2.79 3.43 -11.41
CA HIS A 57 1.71 4.36 -11.05
C HIS A 57 0.96 4.85 -12.29
N SER A 58 -0.31 5.18 -12.14
CA SER A 58 -1.18 5.63 -13.24
C SER A 58 -0.90 7.08 -13.68
N GLY A 59 -0.16 7.84 -12.87
CA GLY A 59 0.20 9.23 -13.15
C GLY A 59 1.06 9.83 -12.05
N VAL A 60 1.55 11.05 -12.31
CA VAL A 60 2.48 11.74 -11.41
C VAL A 60 1.87 12.00 -10.02
N ALA A 61 0.60 12.37 -9.95
CA ALA A 61 -0.07 12.61 -8.68
C ALA A 61 -0.15 11.32 -7.85
N HIS A 62 -0.53 10.18 -8.46
CA HIS A 62 -0.58 8.88 -7.81
C HIS A 62 0.80 8.46 -7.28
N LEU A 63 1.85 8.63 -8.07
CA LEU A 63 3.24 8.40 -7.64
C LEU A 63 3.60 9.30 -6.46
N ALA A 64 3.36 10.61 -6.57
CA ALA A 64 3.71 11.58 -5.55
C ALA A 64 3.06 11.27 -4.19
N PHE A 65 1.76 10.91 -4.17
CA PHE A 65 1.07 10.53 -2.93
C PHE A 65 1.65 9.27 -2.28
N ASN A 66 1.99 8.26 -3.08
CA ASN A 66 2.63 7.06 -2.56
C ASN A 66 4.02 7.36 -1.99
N MET A 67 4.82 8.15 -2.71
CA MET A 67 6.16 8.52 -2.24
C MET A 67 6.10 9.42 -1.00
N LEU A 68 5.12 10.32 -0.92
CA LEU A 68 4.89 11.13 0.29
C LEU A 68 4.53 10.25 1.49
N GLY A 69 3.65 9.27 1.32
CA GLY A 69 3.32 8.31 2.37
C GLY A 69 4.54 7.51 2.83
N LEU A 70 5.31 6.97 1.88
CA LEU A 70 6.53 6.24 2.19
C LEU A 70 7.60 7.12 2.88
N TYR A 71 7.74 8.35 2.44
CA TYR A 71 8.62 9.35 3.06
C TYR A 71 8.19 9.69 4.49
N SER A 72 6.89 9.93 4.71
CA SER A 72 6.37 10.40 6.01
C SER A 72 6.37 9.33 7.08
N PHE A 73 6.19 8.05 6.74
CA PHE A 73 6.02 6.95 7.70
C PHE A 73 7.14 5.91 7.66
N GLY A 74 7.89 5.85 6.54
CA GLY A 74 8.91 4.83 6.34
C GLY A 74 10.07 4.91 7.34
N ASP A 75 10.53 6.11 7.64
CA ASP A 75 11.64 6.34 8.57
C ASP A 75 11.30 5.84 9.97
N ASN A 76 10.12 6.16 10.49
CA ASN A 76 9.68 5.76 11.83
C ASN A 76 9.65 4.23 11.97
N VAL A 77 9.12 3.53 10.97
CA VAL A 77 9.07 2.06 10.96
C VAL A 77 10.48 1.46 10.86
N LEU A 78 11.33 2.03 10.02
CA LEU A 78 12.70 1.57 9.84
C LEU A 78 13.54 1.79 11.09
N GLU A 79 13.44 2.94 11.73
CA GLU A 79 14.13 3.24 13.01
C GLU A 79 13.70 2.31 14.13
N ALA A 80 12.40 2.03 14.22
CA ALA A 80 11.85 1.16 15.27
C ALA A 80 12.19 -0.32 15.08
N LEU A 81 12.22 -0.83 13.85
CA LEU A 81 12.31 -2.26 13.56
C LEU A 81 13.58 -2.68 12.80
N GLY A 82 14.31 -1.74 12.25
CA GLY A 82 15.47 -1.98 11.38
C GLY A 82 15.10 -2.30 9.94
N THR A 83 16.09 -2.17 9.05
CA THR A 83 15.92 -2.27 7.59
C THR A 83 15.26 -3.59 7.14
N GLY A 84 15.69 -4.73 7.68
CA GLY A 84 15.20 -6.04 7.26
C GLY A 84 13.69 -6.20 7.51
N ARG A 85 13.21 -5.83 8.71
CA ARG A 85 11.79 -5.91 9.06
C ARG A 85 10.95 -4.88 8.29
N PHE A 86 11.47 -3.67 8.10
CA PHE A 86 10.83 -2.65 7.28
C PHE A 86 10.59 -3.15 5.84
N VAL A 87 11.61 -3.69 5.18
CA VAL A 87 11.48 -4.24 3.82
C VAL A 87 10.52 -5.42 3.79
N LEU A 88 10.57 -6.29 4.81
CA LEU A 88 9.65 -7.42 4.92
C LEU A 88 8.19 -6.97 5.05
N ILE A 89 7.89 -5.96 5.88
CA ILE A 89 6.54 -5.40 6.03
C ILE A 89 6.07 -4.79 4.70
N TYR A 90 6.93 -3.99 4.05
CA TYR A 90 6.61 -3.38 2.74
C TYR A 90 6.28 -4.44 1.69
N ALA A 91 7.12 -5.46 1.55
CA ALA A 91 6.91 -6.53 0.58
C ALA A 91 5.69 -7.41 0.91
N ALA A 92 5.53 -7.80 2.18
CA ALA A 92 4.40 -8.62 2.62
C ALA A 92 3.06 -7.89 2.45
N ALA A 93 3.01 -6.60 2.75
CA ALA A 93 1.82 -5.78 2.55
C ALA A 93 1.44 -5.67 1.05
N GLY A 94 2.43 -5.48 0.16
CA GLY A 94 2.21 -5.49 -1.27
C GLY A 94 1.68 -6.83 -1.79
N LEU A 95 2.32 -7.93 -1.40
CA LEU A 95 1.85 -9.28 -1.74
C LEU A 95 0.48 -9.58 -1.15
N GLY A 96 0.19 -9.11 0.07
CA GLY A 96 -1.12 -9.22 0.70
C GLY A 96 -2.21 -8.48 -0.06
N ALA A 97 -1.88 -7.29 -0.56
CA ALA A 97 -2.77 -6.53 -1.46
C ALA A 97 -3.11 -7.35 -2.71
N ASP A 98 -2.11 -7.93 -3.38
CA ASP A 98 -2.32 -8.76 -4.57
C ASP A 98 -3.14 -10.02 -4.27
N LEU A 99 -2.90 -10.68 -3.14
CA LEU A 99 -3.67 -11.87 -2.76
C LEU A 99 -5.15 -11.55 -2.58
N VAL A 100 -5.49 -10.44 -1.94
CA VAL A 100 -6.89 -10.02 -1.75
C VAL A 100 -7.51 -9.63 -3.09
N VAL A 101 -6.80 -8.85 -3.91
CA VAL A 101 -7.26 -8.48 -5.26
C VAL A 101 -7.44 -9.74 -6.11
N PHE A 102 -6.49 -10.66 -6.11
CA PHE A 102 -6.59 -11.91 -6.86
C PHE A 102 -7.81 -12.72 -6.44
N ALA A 103 -8.01 -12.92 -5.14
CA ALA A 103 -9.14 -13.69 -4.62
C ALA A 103 -10.49 -13.10 -5.05
N LEU A 104 -10.61 -11.77 -5.10
CA LEU A 104 -11.87 -11.07 -5.40
C LEU A 104 -12.08 -10.76 -6.90
N ARG A 105 -11.01 -10.70 -7.70
CA ARG A 105 -11.04 -10.17 -9.08
C ARG A 105 -10.50 -11.10 -10.17
N LYS A 106 -9.99 -12.29 -9.86
CA LYS A 106 -9.44 -13.24 -10.86
C LYS A 106 -10.42 -13.64 -11.95
N ASP A 107 -11.72 -13.54 -11.69
CA ASP A 107 -12.77 -13.87 -12.65
C ASP A 107 -13.29 -12.65 -13.44
N ASP A 108 -12.80 -11.43 -13.13
CA ASP A 108 -13.13 -10.19 -13.85
C ASP A 108 -12.06 -9.88 -14.92
N PRO A 109 -12.33 -10.12 -16.22
CA PRO A 109 -11.35 -9.88 -17.29
C PRO A 109 -11.05 -8.39 -17.53
N THR A 110 -11.86 -7.51 -16.98
CA THR A 110 -11.70 -6.06 -17.14
C THR A 110 -10.93 -5.41 -16.02
N TYR A 111 -10.74 -6.12 -14.89
CA TYR A 111 -10.06 -5.56 -13.73
C TYR A 111 -8.55 -5.51 -13.92
N ARG A 112 -7.99 -4.36 -13.60
CA ARG A 112 -6.55 -4.12 -13.60
C ARG A 112 -6.21 -3.06 -12.57
N CYS A 113 -5.09 -3.20 -11.90
CA CYS A 113 -4.60 -2.23 -10.93
C CYS A 113 -3.08 -2.12 -10.96
N LEU A 114 -2.57 -1.08 -10.33
CA LEU A 114 -1.16 -0.81 -10.13
C LEU A 114 -0.99 0.20 -8.98
N GLY A 115 0.18 0.24 -8.40
CA GLY A 115 0.56 1.19 -7.36
C GLY A 115 1.24 0.54 -6.17
N ALA A 116 2.15 1.27 -5.55
CA ALA A 116 2.78 0.87 -4.30
C ALA A 116 1.83 0.99 -3.09
N SER A 117 0.59 1.44 -3.31
CA SER A 117 -0.31 1.88 -2.23
C SER A 117 -0.64 0.78 -1.21
N GLY A 118 -0.75 -0.49 -1.64
CA GLY A 118 -0.91 -1.60 -0.70
C GLY A 118 0.26 -1.70 0.29
N SER A 119 1.50 -1.64 -0.21
CA SER A 119 2.71 -1.60 0.61
C SER A 119 2.78 -0.36 1.49
N VAL A 120 2.46 0.82 0.93
CA VAL A 120 2.48 2.09 1.65
C VAL A 120 1.44 2.11 2.78
N PHE A 121 0.21 1.63 2.54
CA PHE A 121 -0.79 1.47 3.60
C PHE A 121 -0.33 0.49 4.69
N GLY A 122 0.36 -0.58 4.32
CA GLY A 122 0.99 -1.48 5.30
C GLY A 122 2.01 -0.77 6.18
N ILE A 123 2.85 0.10 5.61
CA ILE A 123 3.81 0.92 6.37
C ILE A 123 3.10 1.96 7.25
N VAL A 124 2.02 2.59 6.78
CA VAL A 124 1.20 3.51 7.59
C VAL A 124 0.61 2.78 8.80
N MET A 125 0.02 1.59 8.61
CA MET A 125 -0.49 0.79 9.72
C MET A 125 0.62 0.37 10.69
N ALA A 126 1.80 0.02 10.17
CA ALA A 126 2.97 -0.30 10.98
C ALA A 126 3.38 0.88 11.86
N ALA A 127 3.46 2.09 11.31
CA ALA A 127 3.79 3.30 12.06
C ALA A 127 2.80 3.54 13.20
N VAL A 128 1.50 3.38 12.95
CA VAL A 128 0.45 3.55 13.97
C VAL A 128 0.52 2.49 15.08
N VAL A 129 0.85 1.24 14.75
CA VAL A 129 1.02 0.17 15.76
C VAL A 129 2.21 0.44 16.66
N LEU A 130 3.31 0.88 16.07
CA LEU A 130 4.57 1.15 16.80
C LEU A 130 4.48 2.39 17.67
N ASP A 131 3.82 3.44 17.16
CA ASP A 131 3.53 4.68 17.88
C ASP A 131 2.09 5.14 17.62
N PRO A 132 1.13 4.78 18.48
CA PRO A 132 -0.27 5.18 18.35
C PRO A 132 -0.53 6.69 18.54
N THR A 133 0.47 7.46 18.98
CA THR A 133 0.38 8.93 19.05
C THR A 133 0.59 9.58 17.68
N THR A 134 1.04 8.83 16.69
CA THR A 134 1.14 9.26 15.30
C THR A 134 -0.19 9.81 14.81
N SER A 135 -0.15 10.98 14.18
CA SER A 135 -1.32 11.58 13.54
C SER A 135 -1.19 11.56 12.03
N ILE A 136 -2.31 11.29 11.35
CA ILE A 136 -2.39 11.24 9.89
C ILE A 136 -2.97 12.56 9.38
N ALA A 137 -2.16 13.32 8.67
CA ALA A 137 -2.62 14.49 7.94
C ALA A 137 -3.08 14.07 6.54
N LEU A 138 -4.34 14.27 6.24
CA LEU A 138 -4.86 14.07 4.89
C LEU A 138 -4.75 15.37 4.11
N LEU A 139 -4.32 15.27 2.84
CA LEU A 139 -4.25 16.45 1.98
C LEU A 139 -5.65 17.09 1.88
N PHE A 140 -5.71 18.40 2.06
CA PHE A 140 -6.94 19.21 2.10
C PHE A 140 -7.84 19.01 3.34
N VAL A 141 -7.44 18.20 4.32
CA VAL A 141 -8.11 18.14 5.63
C VAL A 141 -7.23 18.85 6.65
N PRO A 142 -7.66 20.00 7.20
CA PRO A 142 -6.81 20.85 8.04
C PRO A 142 -6.58 20.30 9.45
N VAL A 143 -7.26 19.21 9.81
CA VAL A 143 -7.16 18.60 11.14
C VAL A 143 -6.48 17.24 11.05
N PRO A 144 -5.35 17.01 11.74
CA PRO A 144 -4.72 15.70 11.80
C PRO A 144 -5.64 14.70 12.51
N ILE A 145 -5.77 13.52 11.94
CA ILE A 145 -6.57 12.42 12.50
C ILE A 145 -5.66 11.55 13.36
N PRO A 146 -6.00 11.24 14.62
CA PRO A 146 -5.23 10.27 15.41
C PRO A 146 -5.10 8.93 14.67
N GLY A 147 -3.88 8.37 14.63
CA GLY A 147 -3.57 7.17 13.87
C GLY A 147 -4.52 5.99 14.11
N PRO A 148 -4.84 5.62 15.38
CA PRO A 148 -5.80 4.54 15.65
C PRO A 148 -7.21 4.84 15.13
N VAL A 149 -7.67 6.09 15.17
CA VAL A 149 -8.96 6.51 14.60
C VAL A 149 -8.95 6.41 13.09
N PHE A 150 -7.85 6.85 12.44
CA PHE A 150 -7.65 6.69 11.01
C PHE A 150 -7.67 5.21 10.61
N MET A 151 -6.96 4.35 11.33
CA MET A 151 -6.89 2.91 11.07
C MET A 151 -8.28 2.27 11.05
N LEU A 152 -9.10 2.53 12.06
CA LEU A 152 -10.46 2.01 12.16
C LEU A 152 -11.38 2.60 11.08
N GLY A 153 -11.39 3.93 10.94
CA GLY A 153 -12.21 4.62 9.95
C GLY A 153 -11.88 4.20 8.50
N TYR A 154 -10.58 4.08 8.19
CA TYR A 154 -10.11 3.62 6.90
C TYR A 154 -10.57 2.19 6.61
N GLY A 155 -10.46 1.29 7.60
CA GLY A 155 -10.93 -0.10 7.46
C GLY A 155 -12.43 -0.18 7.16
N ILE A 156 -13.26 0.54 7.95
CA ILE A 156 -14.71 0.59 7.77
C ILE A 156 -15.08 1.16 6.40
N ILE A 157 -14.50 2.30 6.00
CA ILE A 157 -14.78 2.93 4.71
C ILE A 157 -14.37 2.01 3.56
N SER A 158 -13.21 1.36 3.65
CA SER A 158 -12.75 0.42 2.61
C SER A 158 -13.73 -0.74 2.43
N VAL A 159 -14.23 -1.34 3.51
CA VAL A 159 -15.24 -2.40 3.44
C VAL A 159 -16.52 -1.90 2.77
N ILE A 160 -17.02 -0.73 3.15
CA ILE A 160 -18.24 -0.13 2.55
C ILE A 160 -18.05 0.06 1.04
N LEU A 161 -16.89 0.57 0.61
CA LEU A 161 -16.60 0.82 -0.81
C LEU A 161 -16.46 -0.48 -1.61
N ILE A 162 -15.85 -1.51 -1.02
CA ILE A 162 -15.72 -2.85 -1.62
C ILE A 162 -17.10 -3.50 -1.79
N VAL A 163 -17.91 -3.53 -0.74
CA VAL A 163 -19.27 -4.11 -0.76
C VAL A 163 -20.17 -3.34 -1.73
N GLY A 164 -20.05 -2.01 -1.73
CA GLY A 164 -20.75 -1.13 -2.69
C GLY A 164 -20.26 -1.24 -4.13
N LYS A 165 -19.27 -2.07 -4.42
CA LYS A 165 -18.66 -2.28 -5.75
C LYS A 165 -18.26 -0.96 -6.42
N ARG A 166 -17.72 -0.02 -5.63
CA ARG A 166 -17.29 1.28 -6.13
C ARG A 166 -16.21 1.11 -7.20
N ARG A 167 -16.38 1.81 -8.33
CA ARG A 167 -15.44 1.82 -9.46
C ARG A 167 -14.99 3.26 -9.73
N ASP A 168 -14.13 3.77 -8.89
CA ASP A 168 -13.57 5.13 -8.97
C ASP A 168 -12.08 5.13 -9.41
N GLY A 169 -11.59 3.99 -9.90
CA GLY A 169 -10.19 3.82 -10.31
C GLY A 169 -9.23 3.50 -9.15
N ILE A 170 -9.76 3.30 -7.94
CA ILE A 170 -8.98 2.94 -6.75
C ILE A 170 -9.23 1.47 -6.41
N SER A 171 -8.16 0.72 -6.15
CA SER A 171 -8.24 -0.66 -5.66
C SER A 171 -8.43 -0.67 -4.14
N HIS A 172 -9.68 -0.48 -3.68
CA HIS A 172 -10.00 -0.48 -2.25
C HIS A 172 -9.67 -1.82 -1.58
N GLU A 173 -9.89 -2.92 -2.28
CA GLU A 173 -9.51 -4.27 -1.86
C GLU A 173 -8.00 -4.45 -1.71
N GLY A 174 -7.22 -3.92 -2.65
CA GLY A 174 -5.76 -3.96 -2.58
C GLY A 174 -5.22 -3.12 -1.41
N HIS A 175 -5.78 -1.92 -1.23
CA HIS A 175 -5.41 -1.06 -0.10
C HIS A 175 -5.73 -1.72 1.25
N LEU A 176 -6.95 -2.26 1.41
CA LEU A 176 -7.35 -2.94 2.64
C LEU A 176 -6.51 -4.19 2.90
N GLY A 177 -6.26 -5.00 1.86
CA GLY A 177 -5.40 -6.17 1.95
C GLY A 177 -4.00 -5.84 2.42
N GLY A 178 -3.38 -4.82 1.81
CA GLY A 178 -2.07 -4.32 2.19
C GLY A 178 -2.02 -3.79 3.63
N ALA A 179 -3.02 -2.99 4.01
CA ALA A 179 -3.16 -2.46 5.36
C ALA A 179 -3.26 -3.58 6.42
N LEU A 180 -4.11 -4.58 6.20
CA LEU A 180 -4.33 -5.70 7.12
C LEU A 180 -3.10 -6.61 7.25
N ILE A 181 -2.45 -6.94 6.12
CA ILE A 181 -1.25 -7.78 6.15
C ILE A 181 -0.06 -7.01 6.75
N GLY A 182 0.11 -5.74 6.41
CA GLY A 182 1.13 -4.89 7.00
C GLY A 182 0.95 -4.77 8.52
N LEU A 183 -0.28 -4.56 8.98
CA LEU A 183 -0.65 -4.58 10.40
C LEU A 183 -0.25 -5.91 11.06
N ALA A 184 -0.72 -7.02 10.51
CA ALA A 184 -0.49 -8.36 11.07
C ALA A 184 1.02 -8.70 11.16
N VAL A 185 1.77 -8.44 10.07
CA VAL A 185 3.22 -8.69 10.05
C VAL A 185 3.94 -7.78 11.04
N THR A 186 3.51 -6.52 11.18
CA THR A 186 4.09 -5.61 12.16
C THR A 186 3.88 -6.11 13.59
N VAL A 187 2.69 -6.54 13.93
CA VAL A 187 2.36 -7.10 15.26
C VAL A 187 3.24 -8.31 15.58
N LEU A 188 3.48 -9.17 14.60
CA LEU A 188 4.36 -10.35 14.77
C LEU A 188 5.83 -9.99 14.92
N LEU A 189 6.29 -8.91 14.29
CA LEU A 189 7.69 -8.51 14.27
C LEU A 189 8.05 -7.47 15.35
N ALA A 190 7.08 -6.74 15.85
CA ALA A 190 7.29 -5.70 16.85
C ALA A 190 7.55 -6.32 18.23
N PRO A 191 8.56 -5.88 18.98
CA PRO A 191 8.89 -6.44 20.30
C PRO A 191 7.74 -6.36 21.31
N ARG A 192 6.85 -5.38 21.16
CA ARG A 192 5.68 -5.16 22.03
C ARG A 192 4.35 -5.60 21.39
N GLY A 193 4.38 -6.12 20.15
CA GLY A 193 3.16 -6.50 19.45
C GLY A 193 2.11 -5.38 19.42
N LEU A 194 0.91 -5.65 19.91
CA LEU A 194 -0.20 -4.69 20.00
C LEU A 194 -0.20 -3.83 21.28
N GLU A 195 0.69 -4.09 22.23
CA GLU A 195 0.66 -3.42 23.54
C GLU A 195 0.58 -1.88 23.45
N PRO A 196 1.37 -1.17 22.60
CA PRO A 196 1.27 0.27 22.50
C PRO A 196 -0.12 0.74 22.08
N LEU A 197 -0.76 0.04 21.14
CA LEU A 197 -2.09 0.35 20.64
C LEU A 197 -3.17 0.09 21.71
N LEU A 198 -3.08 -1.02 22.45
CA LEU A 198 -4.00 -1.34 23.54
C LEU A 198 -3.93 -0.29 24.65
N ARG A 199 -2.73 0.09 25.08
CA ARG A 199 -2.54 1.15 26.09
C ARG A 199 -3.08 2.51 25.62
N TRP A 200 -3.00 2.80 24.35
CA TRP A 200 -3.58 4.01 23.79
C TRP A 200 -5.11 4.01 23.94
N PHE A 201 -5.77 2.88 23.60
CA PHE A 201 -7.22 2.74 23.80
C PHE A 201 -7.62 2.84 25.28
N GLU A 202 -6.94 2.16 26.20
CA GLU A 202 -7.19 2.25 27.66
C GLU A 202 -7.08 3.66 28.21
N ARG A 203 -6.24 4.50 27.59
CA ARG A 203 -6.05 5.88 28.04
C ARG A 203 -7.14 6.85 27.58
N TYR A 204 -7.76 6.58 26.43
CA TYR A 204 -8.66 7.55 25.78
C TYR A 204 -10.11 7.08 25.67
N TRP A 205 -10.38 5.84 26.05
CA TRP A 205 -11.70 5.19 26.01
C TRP A 205 -12.00 4.40 27.29
#